data_aba4ae265bf3dc9a0be76d3671b12ce4
#
_entry.id   aba4ae265bf3dc9a0be76d3671b12ce4
#
_cell.length_a   1.000
_cell.length_b   1.000
_cell.length_c   1.000
_cell.angle_alpha   90.00
_cell.angle_beta   90.00
_cell.angle_gamma   90.00
#
_symmetry.space_group_name_H-M   'P 1'
#
loop_
_entity.id
_entity.type
_entity.pdbx_description
1 polymer ?
#
loop_
_entity_poly.entity_id
_entity_poly.type
_entity_poly.pdbx_seq_one_letter_code
_entity_poly.pdbx_strand_id
1 'polypeptide(L)'
;MKNQDKAEDLAVASEQIAALMIRTGLMFAGANNAFIDKVGDTGLDDGILTAKEICNLNLQNVNLVVLSACKSGLGEVSRDGVYGLQRAFKKTGVKSIVMSLWAIDDSVTQDFMVYFYKGLASGLSKAKALLQEKMLIR
;
A
#
# COMPACT_ATOMS: atom_id res chain seq x y z
N MET A 1 28.94 -26.07 -7.50
CA MET A 1 28.98 -25.24 -6.30
C MET A 1 28.29 -23.87 -6.52
N LYS A 2 28.75 -22.99 -7.40
CA LYS A 2 28.15 -21.62 -7.55
C LYS A 2 26.66 -21.53 -7.98
N ASN A 3 26.07 -22.58 -8.55
CA ASN A 3 24.64 -22.57 -8.96
C ASN A 3 23.68 -23.05 -7.85
N GLN A 4 24.15 -23.84 -6.89
CA GLN A 4 23.35 -24.26 -5.75
C GLN A 4 23.19 -23.13 -4.74
N ASP A 5 24.26 -22.42 -4.41
CA ASP A 5 24.23 -21.26 -3.51
C ASP A 5 23.27 -20.18 -4.01
N LYS A 6 23.24 -19.96 -5.34
CA LYS A 6 22.34 -18.98 -5.96
C LYS A 6 20.86 -19.40 -5.93
N ALA A 7 20.59 -20.70 -5.98
CA ALA A 7 19.22 -21.21 -5.88
C ALA A 7 18.70 -21.14 -4.43
N GLU A 8 19.56 -21.40 -3.45
CA GLU A 8 19.23 -21.28 -2.02
C GLU A 8 18.99 -19.81 -1.64
N ASP A 9 19.83 -18.87 -2.09
CA ASP A 9 19.65 -17.45 -1.88
C ASP A 9 18.32 -16.92 -2.47
N LEU A 10 17.94 -17.40 -3.65
CA LEU A 10 16.67 -17.07 -4.29
C LEU A 10 15.47 -17.65 -3.55
N ALA A 11 15.59 -18.85 -3.01
CA ALA A 11 14.53 -19.48 -2.21
C ALA A 11 14.30 -18.72 -0.90
N VAL A 12 15.38 -18.39 -0.17
CA VAL A 12 15.32 -17.60 1.06
C VAL A 12 14.72 -16.21 0.80
N ALA A 13 15.13 -15.54 -0.26
CA ALA A 13 14.57 -14.23 -0.64
C ALA A 13 13.08 -14.33 -0.99
N SER A 14 12.64 -15.42 -1.64
CA SER A 14 11.23 -15.63 -1.98
C SER A 14 10.37 -15.87 -0.74
N GLU A 15 10.85 -16.61 0.24
CA GLU A 15 10.17 -16.83 1.51
C GLU A 15 10.07 -15.54 2.35
N GLN A 16 11.11 -14.75 2.39
CA GLN A 16 11.10 -13.46 3.07
C GLN A 16 10.10 -12.49 2.45
N ILE A 17 10.03 -12.44 1.12
CA ILE A 17 9.03 -11.62 0.41
C ILE A 17 7.62 -12.13 0.69
N ALA A 18 7.39 -13.44 0.70
CA ALA A 18 6.09 -14.01 1.01
C ALA A 18 5.64 -13.70 2.45
N ALA A 19 6.55 -13.82 3.42
CA ALA A 19 6.29 -13.47 4.81
C ALA A 19 5.96 -11.97 4.97
N LEU A 20 6.67 -11.10 4.26
CA LEU A 20 6.42 -9.67 4.24
C LEU A 20 5.04 -9.34 3.68
N MET A 21 4.62 -10.01 2.61
CA MET A 21 3.33 -9.79 1.96
C MET A 21 2.13 -10.18 2.85
N ILE A 22 2.31 -11.11 3.78
CA ILE A 22 1.26 -11.51 4.74
C ILE A 22 1.19 -10.50 5.90
N ARG A 23 2.31 -9.91 6.28
CA ARG A 23 2.40 -8.96 7.41
C ARG A 23 2.08 -7.52 7.03
N THR A 24 1.91 -7.24 5.76
CA THR A 24 1.64 -5.92 5.22
C THR A 24 0.25 -5.90 4.61
N GLY A 25 -0.58 -4.94 4.99
CA GLY A 25 -1.96 -4.86 4.49
C GLY A 25 -2.61 -3.52 4.81
N LEU A 26 -3.85 -3.39 4.38
CA LEU A 26 -4.74 -2.29 4.69
C LEU A 26 -5.75 -2.76 5.74
N MET A 27 -5.98 -1.95 6.76
CA MET A 27 -6.97 -2.21 7.80
C MET A 27 -8.22 -1.40 7.51
N PHE A 28 -9.35 -2.08 7.44
CA PHE A 28 -10.67 -1.49 7.27
C PHE A 28 -11.48 -1.53 8.56
N ALA A 29 -12.66 -0.91 8.55
CA ALA A 29 -13.59 -1.00 9.66
C ALA A 29 -13.93 -2.47 9.94
N GLY A 30 -13.81 -2.88 11.19
CA GLY A 30 -14.01 -4.29 11.61
C GLY A 30 -12.71 -5.08 11.81
N ALA A 31 -11.56 -4.59 11.37
CA ALA A 31 -10.27 -5.27 11.54
C ALA A 31 -9.92 -5.59 13.02
N ASN A 32 -10.48 -4.84 13.97
CA ASN A 32 -10.33 -5.14 15.40
C ASN A 32 -10.87 -6.52 15.79
N ASN A 33 -11.82 -7.06 15.05
CA ASN A 33 -12.40 -8.38 15.34
C ASN A 33 -11.38 -9.50 15.05
N ALA A 34 -10.46 -9.29 14.10
CA ALA A 34 -9.40 -10.24 13.81
C ALA A 34 -8.42 -10.43 14.98
N PHE A 35 -8.26 -9.37 15.81
CA PHE A 35 -7.36 -9.41 16.98
C PHE A 35 -8.03 -9.95 18.25
N ILE A 36 -9.38 -10.10 18.25
CA ILE A 36 -10.16 -10.52 19.46
C ILE A 36 -10.62 -11.98 19.34
N ASP A 37 -10.05 -12.79 18.46
CA ASP A 37 -10.42 -14.20 18.21
C ASP A 37 -11.92 -14.43 17.88
N LYS A 38 -12.64 -13.41 17.45
CA LYS A 38 -14.07 -13.52 17.14
C LYS A 38 -14.38 -13.91 15.68
N VAL A 39 -13.35 -14.03 14.85
CA VAL A 39 -13.51 -14.24 13.40
C VAL A 39 -13.53 -15.72 13.02
N GLY A 40 -13.25 -16.62 13.96
CA GLY A 40 -13.01 -18.04 13.66
C GLY A 40 -14.18 -18.84 13.07
N ASP A 41 -15.41 -18.35 13.09
CA ASP A 41 -16.57 -19.20 12.72
C ASP A 41 -17.72 -18.50 12.01
N THR A 42 -17.62 -17.22 11.65
CA THR A 42 -18.76 -16.47 11.12
C THR A 42 -18.76 -16.26 9.61
N GLY A 43 -17.73 -16.68 8.89
CA GLY A 43 -17.58 -16.43 7.44
C GLY A 43 -17.54 -14.95 7.07
N LEU A 44 -17.33 -14.07 8.04
CA LEU A 44 -17.15 -12.63 7.84
C LEU A 44 -15.69 -12.32 7.54
N ASP A 45 -15.47 -11.38 6.63
CA ASP A 45 -14.14 -10.87 6.36
C ASP A 45 -13.49 -10.28 7.63
N ASP A 46 -12.23 -10.53 7.82
CA ASP A 46 -11.48 -10.06 9.00
C ASP A 46 -11.21 -8.55 8.99
N GLY A 47 -11.59 -7.84 7.94
CA GLY A 47 -11.37 -6.42 7.76
C GLY A 47 -9.91 -6.04 7.46
N ILE A 48 -9.06 -7.02 7.18
CA ILE A 48 -7.65 -6.82 6.81
C ILE A 48 -7.47 -7.27 5.37
N LEU A 49 -7.00 -6.38 4.50
CA LEU A 49 -6.63 -6.69 3.13
C LEU A 49 -5.09 -6.74 3.04
N THR A 50 -4.55 -7.95 3.08
CA THR A 50 -3.11 -8.16 3.02
C THR A 50 -2.54 -7.87 1.62
N ALA A 51 -1.25 -7.57 1.54
CA ALA A 51 -0.57 -7.39 0.25
C ALA A 51 -0.65 -8.68 -0.60
N LYS A 52 -0.71 -9.85 0.02
CA LYS A 52 -0.90 -11.13 -0.67
C LYS A 52 -2.27 -11.21 -1.34
N GLU A 53 -3.33 -10.80 -0.66
CA GLU A 53 -4.69 -10.76 -1.20
C GLU A 53 -4.83 -9.70 -2.28
N ILE A 54 -4.25 -8.52 -2.08
CA ILE A 54 -4.18 -7.47 -3.11
C ILE A 54 -3.60 -8.01 -4.42
N CYS A 55 -2.56 -8.84 -4.37
CA CYS A 55 -1.94 -9.43 -5.56
C CYS A 55 -2.91 -10.27 -6.41
N ASN A 56 -4.01 -10.74 -5.83
CA ASN A 56 -5.01 -11.56 -6.51
C ASN A 56 -6.15 -10.73 -7.12
N LEU A 57 -6.19 -9.42 -6.84
CA LEU A 57 -7.18 -8.52 -7.41
C LEU A 57 -6.85 -8.23 -8.88
N ASN A 58 -7.88 -8.07 -9.70
CA ASN A 58 -7.72 -7.58 -11.07
C ASN A 58 -8.03 -6.08 -11.11
N LEU A 59 -7.00 -5.26 -11.11
CA LEU A 59 -7.11 -3.79 -11.12
C LEU A 59 -6.58 -3.15 -12.41
N GLN A 60 -6.54 -3.90 -13.52
CA GLN A 60 -6.02 -3.42 -14.82
C GLN A 60 -6.76 -2.18 -15.35
N ASN A 61 -8.02 -2.02 -14.99
CA ASN A 61 -8.84 -0.86 -15.35
C ASN A 61 -8.73 0.31 -14.37
N VAL A 62 -7.99 0.13 -13.26
CA VAL A 62 -7.78 1.19 -12.27
C VAL A 62 -6.62 2.09 -12.71
N ASN A 63 -6.94 3.36 -12.93
CA ASN A 63 -5.95 4.34 -13.38
C ASN A 63 -5.10 4.90 -12.25
N LEU A 64 -5.62 4.91 -11.03
CA LEU A 64 -4.98 5.53 -9.87
C LEU A 64 -5.44 4.86 -8.58
N VAL A 65 -4.49 4.49 -7.74
CA VAL A 65 -4.68 4.13 -6.34
C VAL A 65 -4.01 5.19 -5.49
N VAL A 66 -4.72 5.72 -4.50
CA VAL A 66 -4.20 6.69 -3.53
C VAL A 66 -4.27 6.06 -2.15
N LEU A 67 -3.13 5.98 -1.49
CA LEU A 67 -3.00 5.44 -0.14
C LEU A 67 -2.54 6.58 0.79
N SER A 68 -3.49 7.16 1.54
CA SER A 68 -3.22 8.26 2.47
C SER A 68 -2.96 7.80 3.91
N ALA A 69 -2.91 6.49 4.15
CA ALA A 69 -2.70 5.91 5.47
C ALA A 69 -1.22 5.98 5.89
N CYS A 70 -0.83 7.05 6.56
CA CYS A 70 0.53 7.25 7.06
C CYS A 70 0.82 6.56 8.38
N LYS A 71 -0.20 6.08 9.08
CA LYS A 71 -0.12 5.29 10.32
C LYS A 71 -1.14 4.17 10.25
N SER A 72 -0.88 3.14 9.48
CA SER A 72 -1.55 1.87 9.74
C SER A 72 -1.05 1.39 11.10
N GLY A 73 -1.92 1.39 12.10
CA GLY A 73 -1.65 1.27 13.53
C GLY A 73 -1.05 -0.05 14.03
N LEU A 74 -0.21 -0.69 13.27
CA LEU A 74 0.53 -1.89 13.64
C LEU A 74 2.03 -1.60 13.53
N GLY A 75 2.59 -1.00 14.57
CA GLY A 75 4.03 -0.89 14.73
C GLY A 75 4.71 0.11 13.81
N GLU A 76 6.00 0.23 13.93
CA GLU A 76 6.84 1.02 13.04
C GLU A 76 6.53 0.66 11.60
N VAL A 77 6.12 1.66 10.81
CA VAL A 77 6.02 1.51 9.34
C VAL A 77 7.44 1.26 8.85
N SER A 78 7.82 0.00 8.82
CA SER A 78 9.08 -0.36 8.21
C SER A 78 9.00 0.00 6.72
N ARG A 79 10.09 0.47 6.16
CA ARG A 79 10.19 0.70 4.71
C ARG A 79 9.67 -0.51 3.93
N ASP A 80 9.83 -1.69 4.48
CA ASP A 80 9.43 -2.96 3.89
C ASP A 80 7.92 -3.10 3.74
N GLY A 81 7.11 -2.57 4.68
CA GLY A 81 5.66 -2.58 4.59
C GLY A 81 5.12 -1.72 3.44
N VAL A 82 5.65 -0.52 3.28
CA VAL A 82 5.30 0.37 2.17
C VAL A 82 5.69 -0.26 0.83
N TYR A 83 6.86 -0.86 0.74
CA TYR A 83 7.30 -1.58 -0.47
C TYR A 83 6.45 -2.82 -0.77
N GLY A 84 5.94 -3.51 0.25
CA GLY A 84 5.05 -4.65 0.10
C GLY A 84 3.74 -4.27 -0.62
N LEU A 85 3.07 -3.21 -0.14
CA LEU A 85 1.85 -2.69 -0.76
C LEU A 85 2.09 -2.18 -2.19
N GLN A 86 3.17 -1.44 -2.41
CA GLN A 86 3.52 -0.94 -3.74
C GLN A 86 3.70 -2.08 -4.76
N ARG A 87 4.40 -3.13 -4.37
CA ARG A 87 4.62 -4.31 -5.22
C ARG A 87 3.31 -5.05 -5.48
N ALA A 88 2.47 -5.21 -4.45
CA ALA A 88 1.18 -5.84 -4.57
C ALA A 88 0.30 -5.12 -5.60
N PHE A 89 0.11 -3.82 -5.45
CA PHE A 89 -0.67 -3.02 -6.40
C PHE A 89 -0.07 -2.98 -7.81
N LYS A 90 1.25 -2.96 -7.95
CA LYS A 90 1.88 -3.07 -9.27
C LYS A 90 1.55 -4.40 -9.96
N LYS A 91 1.51 -5.50 -9.21
CA LYS A 91 1.19 -6.81 -9.74
C LYS A 91 -0.26 -6.90 -10.27
N THR A 92 -1.18 -6.13 -9.70
CA THR A 92 -2.60 -6.11 -10.11
C THR A 92 -2.87 -5.36 -11.42
N GLY A 93 -1.87 -4.69 -11.98
CA GLY A 93 -2.01 -3.92 -13.23
C GLY A 93 -2.45 -2.47 -13.04
N VAL A 94 -2.46 -1.93 -11.83
CA VAL A 94 -2.74 -0.52 -11.55
C VAL A 94 -1.74 0.38 -12.29
N LYS A 95 -2.24 1.41 -12.99
CA LYS A 95 -1.40 2.29 -13.80
C LYS A 95 -0.58 3.29 -12.98
N SER A 96 -1.10 3.74 -11.85
CA SER A 96 -0.43 4.72 -10.99
C SER A 96 -0.79 4.50 -9.54
N ILE A 97 0.18 4.70 -8.65
CA ILE A 97 0.00 4.63 -7.20
C ILE A 97 0.57 5.92 -6.62
N VAL A 98 -0.22 6.58 -5.77
CA VAL A 98 0.21 7.70 -4.94
C VAL A 98 0.16 7.26 -3.50
N MET A 99 1.28 7.35 -2.80
CA MET A 99 1.40 6.98 -1.40
C MET A 99 2.48 7.79 -0.72
N SER A 100 2.34 8.05 0.58
CA SER A 100 3.42 8.61 1.39
C SER A 100 4.43 7.53 1.75
N LEU A 101 5.71 7.89 1.78
CA LEU A 101 6.81 6.99 2.16
C LEU A 101 7.22 7.16 3.63
N TRP A 102 6.68 8.14 4.31
CA TRP A 102 6.93 8.46 5.73
C TRP A 102 5.67 9.03 6.37
N ALA A 103 5.67 9.14 7.68
CA ALA A 103 4.57 9.77 8.40
C ALA A 103 4.55 11.28 8.08
N ILE A 104 3.42 11.76 7.60
CA ILE A 104 3.13 13.17 7.32
C ILE A 104 2.03 13.61 8.28
N ASP A 105 2.05 14.87 8.70
CA ASP A 105 0.99 15.46 9.49
C ASP A 105 -0.36 15.40 8.76
N ASP A 106 -1.43 15.12 9.48
CA ASP A 106 -2.75 14.93 8.88
C ASP A 106 -3.26 16.21 8.19
N SER A 107 -2.96 17.39 8.75
CA SER A 107 -3.32 18.67 8.14
C SER A 107 -2.63 18.89 6.80
N VAL A 108 -1.34 18.59 6.73
CA VAL A 108 -0.55 18.68 5.50
C VAL A 108 -1.05 17.67 4.46
N THR A 109 -1.38 16.46 4.90
CA THR A 109 -1.94 15.43 4.01
C THR A 109 -3.29 15.87 3.45
N GLN A 110 -4.15 16.48 4.26
CA GLN A 110 -5.45 16.98 3.83
C GLN A 110 -5.30 18.03 2.73
N ASP A 111 -4.49 19.06 2.97
CA ASP A 111 -4.25 20.13 1.99
C ASP A 111 -3.67 19.54 0.70
N PHE A 112 -2.70 18.64 0.83
CA PHE A 112 -2.12 17.91 -0.28
C PHE A 112 -3.19 17.21 -1.12
N MET A 113 -4.06 16.45 -0.54
CA MET A 113 -5.11 15.73 -1.27
C MET A 113 -6.09 16.68 -1.96
N VAL A 114 -6.49 17.77 -1.30
CA VAL A 114 -7.38 18.78 -1.88
C VAL A 114 -6.78 19.36 -3.16
N TYR A 115 -5.54 19.81 -3.11
CA TYR A 115 -4.87 20.39 -4.28
C TYR A 115 -4.60 19.36 -5.37
N PHE A 116 -4.15 18.18 -5.00
CA PHE A 116 -3.91 17.09 -5.94
C PHE A 116 -5.17 16.76 -6.76
N TYR A 117 -6.31 16.57 -6.08
CA TYR A 117 -7.57 16.28 -6.76
C TYR A 117 -8.11 17.47 -7.56
N LYS A 118 -7.93 18.71 -7.09
CA LYS A 118 -8.23 19.90 -7.89
C LYS A 118 -7.40 19.94 -9.17
N GLY A 119 -6.12 19.63 -9.10
CA GLY A 119 -5.24 19.54 -10.27
C GLY A 119 -5.71 18.47 -11.26
N LEU A 120 -6.10 17.29 -10.78
CA LEU A 120 -6.65 16.24 -11.65
C LEU A 120 -7.97 16.67 -12.30
N ALA A 121 -8.88 17.30 -11.54
CA ALA A 121 -10.16 17.79 -12.04
C ALA A 121 -10.00 18.90 -13.10
N SER A 122 -8.93 19.68 -13.02
CA SER A 122 -8.59 20.69 -14.04
C SER A 122 -7.90 20.11 -15.28
N GLY A 123 -7.73 18.79 -15.35
CA GLY A 123 -7.15 18.11 -16.51
C GLY A 123 -5.62 17.98 -16.49
N LEU A 124 -4.97 18.26 -15.35
CA LEU A 124 -3.54 18.06 -15.23
C LEU A 124 -3.20 16.56 -15.23
N SER A 125 -2.03 16.22 -15.75
CA SER A 125 -1.49 14.88 -15.55
C SER A 125 -1.20 14.62 -14.07
N LYS A 126 -1.27 13.37 -13.62
CA LYS A 126 -1.00 12.97 -12.22
C LYS A 126 0.33 13.50 -11.71
N ALA A 127 1.39 13.44 -12.55
CA ALA A 127 2.71 13.97 -12.20
C ALA A 127 2.71 15.50 -12.04
N LYS A 128 2.00 16.23 -12.93
CA LYS A 128 1.90 17.69 -12.82
C LYS A 128 1.09 18.09 -11.60
N ALA A 129 -0.01 17.41 -11.30
CA ALA A 129 -0.80 17.65 -10.11
C ALA A 129 0.01 17.45 -8.83
N LEU A 130 0.88 16.43 -8.77
CA LEU A 130 1.81 16.20 -7.67
C LEU A 130 2.91 17.27 -7.56
N LEU A 131 3.42 17.77 -8.68
CA LEU A 131 4.52 18.75 -8.69
C LEU A 131 4.07 20.16 -8.31
N GLN A 132 2.87 20.57 -8.70
CA GLN A 132 2.35 21.90 -8.37
C GLN A 132 2.28 22.13 -6.86
N GLU A 133 2.06 21.09 -6.11
CA GLU A 133 1.93 21.12 -4.67
C GLU A 133 3.26 21.25 -3.93
N LYS A 134 4.31 20.61 -4.46
CA LYS A 134 5.67 20.76 -3.91
C LYS A 134 6.13 22.22 -3.85
N MET A 135 5.49 23.11 -4.60
CA MET A 135 5.76 24.55 -4.62
C MET A 135 4.97 25.34 -3.59
N LEU A 136 3.88 24.75 -3.02
CA LEU A 136 3.00 25.41 -2.03
C LEU A 136 3.34 25.04 -0.57
N ILE A 137 4.08 23.96 -0.35
CA ILE A 137 4.50 23.48 0.98
C ILE A 137 5.96 23.92 1.28
N ARG A 138 6.27 25.17 1.01
CA ARG A 138 7.53 25.79 1.43
C ARG A 138 7.30 26.84 2.50
#